data_b3b40bae06febfaf1c663188499240ce
#
_entry.id   b3b40bae06febfaf1c663188499240ce
#
_cell.length_a   1.000
_cell.length_b   1.000
_cell.length_c   1.000
_cell.angle_alpha   90.00
_cell.angle_beta   90.00
_cell.angle_gamma   90.00
#
_symmetry.space_group_name_H-M   'P 1'
#
loop_
_entity.id
_entity.type
_entity.pdbx_description
1 polymer ?
#
loop_
_entity_poly.entity_id
_entity_poly.type
_entity_poly.pdbx_seq_one_letter_code
_entity_poly.pdbx_strand_id
1 'polypeptide(L)'
;MSEIYWKVRAALGPQTLLMVGVGIIVRDEQGRILLQRRADNGTWAQPGGAMDVGESAQECAVREALEETGWRVEITEFLGIYTDPIKMHMTYPDGNQVQVVALQFEGRALEYVGGEDFEALEVGWFFPGEFPENLHELDRPILMDAISNLPRPFIR
;
A
#
# COMPACT_ATOMS: atom_id res chain seq x y z
N MET A 1 1.34 11.00 -3.65
CA MET A 1 1.91 11.68 -2.44
C MET A 1 1.52 13.15 -2.46
N SER A 2 0.94 13.68 -1.37
CA SER A 2 0.28 14.98 -1.34
C SER A 2 1.21 16.20 -1.55
N GLU A 3 0.65 17.31 -2.05
CA GLU A 3 1.35 18.60 -2.18
C GLU A 3 1.92 19.10 -0.84
N ILE A 4 1.23 18.81 0.27
CA ILE A 4 1.68 19.14 1.63
C ILE A 4 2.97 18.41 1.99
N TYR A 5 3.08 17.13 1.66
CA TYR A 5 4.31 16.37 1.89
C TYR A 5 5.51 17.05 1.24
N TRP A 6 5.39 17.46 0.00
CA TRP A 6 6.49 18.13 -0.71
C TRP A 6 6.85 19.48 -0.13
N LYS A 7 5.87 20.25 0.35
CA LYS A 7 6.11 21.53 1.05
C LYS A 7 6.84 21.33 2.38
N VAL A 8 6.44 20.33 3.16
CA VAL A 8 7.10 19.96 4.42
C VAL A 8 8.53 19.47 4.15
N ARG A 9 8.70 18.60 3.15
CA ARG A 9 10.00 18.07 2.75
C ARG A 9 10.95 19.21 2.32
N ALA A 10 10.48 20.14 1.51
CA ALA A 10 11.28 21.29 1.07
C ALA A 10 11.72 22.21 2.26
N ALA A 11 10.89 22.32 3.29
CA ALA A 11 11.18 23.14 4.46
C ALA A 11 12.16 22.44 5.45
N LEU A 12 12.09 21.11 5.59
CA LEU A 12 12.85 20.35 6.58
C LEU A 12 14.14 19.73 6.02
N GLY A 13 14.30 19.67 4.69
CA GLY A 13 15.45 19.04 4.05
C GLY A 13 15.48 17.51 4.25
N PRO A 14 16.68 16.87 4.29
CA PRO A 14 16.84 15.42 4.22
C PRO A 14 16.58 14.67 5.54
N GLN A 15 15.81 15.24 6.46
CA GLN A 15 15.48 14.57 7.71
C GLN A 15 14.43 13.46 7.47
N THR A 16 14.46 12.39 8.27
CA THR A 16 13.43 11.36 8.25
C THR A 16 12.09 11.96 8.66
N LEU A 17 11.07 11.84 7.80
CA LEU A 17 9.71 12.27 8.09
C LEU A 17 8.86 11.09 8.55
N LEU A 18 8.04 11.29 9.59
CA LEU A 18 6.99 10.35 9.94
C LEU A 18 5.81 10.57 8.99
N MET A 19 5.35 9.50 8.35
CA MET A 19 4.28 9.53 7.37
C MET A 19 3.20 8.50 7.72
N VAL A 20 1.94 8.87 7.55
CA VAL A 20 0.84 7.92 7.61
C VAL A 20 0.63 7.34 6.22
N GLY A 21 0.84 6.04 6.10
CA GLY A 21 0.55 5.27 4.91
C GLY A 21 -0.70 4.41 5.10
N VAL A 22 -1.42 4.19 4.02
CA VAL A 22 -2.60 3.33 4.02
C VAL A 22 -2.49 2.35 2.86
N GLY A 23 -2.77 1.07 3.11
CA GLY A 23 -2.78 0.06 2.07
C GLY A 23 -3.97 -0.88 2.20
N ILE A 24 -4.22 -1.65 1.16
CA ILE A 24 -5.33 -2.59 1.12
C ILE A 24 -4.93 -3.88 0.40
N ILE A 25 -5.19 -5.01 1.07
CA ILE A 25 -5.14 -6.34 0.47
C ILE A 25 -6.47 -6.60 -0.23
N VAL A 26 -6.48 -6.52 -1.55
CA VAL A 26 -7.68 -6.74 -2.36
C VAL A 26 -7.75 -8.19 -2.81
N ARG A 27 -8.87 -8.85 -2.56
CA ARG A 27 -9.12 -10.23 -3.01
C ARG A 27 -10.20 -10.27 -4.08
N ASP A 28 -10.01 -11.17 -5.04
CA ASP A 28 -11.06 -11.54 -5.99
C ASP A 28 -11.92 -12.72 -5.46
N GLU A 29 -12.89 -13.15 -6.28
CA GLU A 29 -13.78 -14.28 -5.96
C GLU A 29 -13.04 -15.63 -5.83
N GLN A 30 -11.83 -15.75 -6.39
CA GLN A 30 -10.99 -16.95 -6.31
C GLN A 30 -10.01 -16.90 -5.14
N GLY A 31 -10.01 -15.81 -4.35
CA GLY A 31 -9.12 -15.60 -3.22
C GLY A 31 -7.70 -15.16 -3.62
N ARG A 32 -7.48 -14.79 -4.89
CA ARG A 32 -6.22 -14.21 -5.35
C ARG A 32 -6.09 -12.79 -4.83
N ILE A 33 -4.86 -12.36 -4.63
CA ILE A 33 -4.51 -11.03 -4.12
C ILE A 33 -4.02 -10.16 -5.28
N LEU A 34 -4.55 -8.93 -5.35
CA LEU A 34 -4.16 -7.92 -6.31
C LEU A 34 -2.85 -7.27 -5.89
N LEU A 35 -1.87 -7.31 -6.77
CA LEU A 35 -0.62 -6.57 -6.61
C LEU A 35 -0.40 -5.67 -7.82
N GLN A 36 0.32 -4.59 -7.61
CA GLN A 36 0.79 -3.68 -8.64
C GLN A 36 2.32 -3.68 -8.69
N ARG A 37 2.88 -3.51 -9.87
CA ARG A 37 4.32 -3.35 -10.04
C ARG A 37 4.66 -1.86 -10.07
N ARG A 38 5.38 -1.42 -9.07
CA ARG A 38 5.72 -0.01 -8.83
C ARG A 38 6.57 0.57 -9.96
N ALA A 39 6.25 1.79 -10.39
CA ALA A 39 6.99 2.49 -11.43
C ALA A 39 8.35 3.04 -10.94
N ASP A 40 8.48 3.32 -9.64
CA ASP A 40 9.69 3.92 -9.06
C ASP A 40 10.86 2.93 -8.92
N ASN A 41 10.60 1.65 -8.66
CA ASN A 41 11.63 0.65 -8.38
C ASN A 41 11.38 -0.74 -8.98
N GLY A 42 10.24 -0.95 -9.65
CA GLY A 42 9.88 -2.21 -10.31
C GLY A 42 9.51 -3.36 -9.39
N THR A 43 9.39 -3.13 -8.07
CA THR A 43 8.96 -4.16 -7.11
C THR A 43 7.44 -4.31 -7.12
N TRP A 44 6.95 -5.50 -6.73
CA TRP A 44 5.53 -5.75 -6.56
C TRP A 44 5.07 -5.37 -5.15
N ALA A 45 3.97 -4.67 -5.08
CA ALA A 45 3.38 -4.15 -3.85
C ALA A 45 1.85 -4.30 -3.87
N GLN A 46 1.24 -4.30 -2.71
CA GLN A 46 -0.20 -4.09 -2.60
C GLN A 46 -0.55 -2.65 -2.98
N PRO A 47 -1.78 -2.34 -3.39
CA PRO A 47 -2.23 -0.97 -3.56
C PRO A 47 -2.16 -0.19 -2.26
N GLY A 48 -1.63 1.05 -2.33
CA GLY A 48 -1.55 1.91 -1.16
C GLY A 48 -0.59 3.07 -1.32
N GLY A 49 -0.80 4.09 -0.51
CA GLY A 49 0.00 5.31 -0.54
C GLY A 49 -0.11 6.16 0.71
N ALA A 50 0.33 7.41 0.60
CA ALA A 50 0.26 8.36 1.70
C ALA A 50 -1.16 8.92 1.84
N MET A 51 -1.63 8.97 3.08
CA MET A 51 -2.90 9.60 3.40
C MET A 51 -2.85 11.11 3.17
N ASP A 52 -3.86 11.65 2.52
CA ASP A 52 -3.99 13.07 2.26
C ASP A 52 -4.77 13.80 3.36
N VAL A 53 -4.54 15.11 3.46
CA VAL A 53 -5.29 15.95 4.41
C VAL A 53 -6.75 16.04 3.97
N GLY A 54 -7.65 15.68 4.89
CA GLY A 54 -9.09 15.77 4.66
C GLY A 54 -9.74 14.45 4.23
N GLU A 55 -8.98 13.38 4.06
CA GLU A 55 -9.51 12.03 3.83
C GLU A 55 -9.38 11.13 5.07
N SER A 56 -10.27 10.19 5.21
CA SER A 56 -10.15 9.08 6.16
C SER A 56 -9.23 8.00 5.62
N ALA A 57 -8.74 7.11 6.49
CA ALA A 57 -7.92 5.98 6.05
C ALA A 57 -8.66 5.05 5.08
N GLN A 58 -9.96 4.86 5.24
CA GLN A 58 -10.78 4.05 4.34
C GLN A 58 -10.90 4.71 2.96
N GLU A 59 -11.11 6.02 2.90
CA GLU A 59 -11.16 6.76 1.64
C GLU A 59 -9.81 6.69 0.91
N CYS A 60 -8.71 6.85 1.64
CA CYS A 60 -7.36 6.67 1.10
C CYS A 60 -7.16 5.28 0.48
N ALA A 61 -7.50 4.22 1.21
CA ALA A 61 -7.35 2.84 0.73
C ALA A 61 -8.13 2.59 -0.57
N VAL A 62 -9.36 3.08 -0.66
CA VAL A 62 -10.20 2.93 -1.86
C VAL A 62 -9.70 3.78 -3.02
N ARG A 63 -9.24 5.01 -2.75
CA ARG A 63 -8.66 5.90 -3.76
C ARG A 63 -7.39 5.31 -4.37
N GLU A 64 -6.44 4.91 -3.53
CA GLU A 64 -5.16 4.33 -3.98
C GLU A 64 -5.38 3.03 -4.78
N ALA A 65 -6.29 2.15 -4.34
CA ALA A 65 -6.62 0.95 -5.10
C ALA A 65 -7.12 1.29 -6.51
N LEU A 66 -8.00 2.30 -6.62
CA LEU A 66 -8.52 2.74 -7.92
C LEU A 66 -7.44 3.40 -8.78
N GLU A 67 -6.67 4.34 -8.23
CA GLU A 67 -5.64 5.10 -8.94
C GLU A 67 -4.50 4.21 -9.43
N GLU A 68 -4.04 3.27 -8.60
CA GLU A 68 -2.91 2.41 -8.94
C GLU A 68 -3.29 1.20 -9.79
N THR A 69 -4.52 0.70 -9.67
CA THR A 69 -4.88 -0.60 -10.27
C THR A 69 -6.08 -0.57 -11.20
N GLY A 70 -6.87 0.50 -11.20
CA GLY A 70 -8.12 0.59 -11.95
C GLY A 70 -9.27 -0.24 -11.39
N TRP A 71 -9.12 -0.81 -10.20
CA TRP A 71 -10.16 -1.58 -9.55
C TRP A 71 -10.92 -0.77 -8.51
N ARG A 72 -12.24 -0.76 -8.61
CA ARG A 72 -13.11 -0.38 -7.48
C ARG A 72 -13.13 -1.50 -6.47
N VAL A 73 -13.03 -1.14 -5.20
CA VAL A 73 -12.92 -2.09 -4.10
C VAL A 73 -13.89 -1.73 -2.97
N GLU A 74 -14.25 -2.71 -2.18
CA GLU A 74 -15.00 -2.53 -0.93
C GLU A 74 -14.14 -3.06 0.23
N ILE A 75 -13.97 -2.25 1.26
CA ILE A 75 -13.28 -2.67 2.48
C ILE A 75 -14.15 -3.66 3.23
N THR A 76 -13.56 -4.78 3.63
CA THR A 76 -14.23 -5.84 4.39
C THR A 76 -13.76 -5.93 5.83
N GLU A 77 -12.47 -5.60 6.09
CA GLU A 77 -11.88 -5.75 7.42
C GLU A 77 -10.71 -4.80 7.61
N PHE A 78 -10.44 -4.45 8.87
CA PHE A 78 -9.19 -3.80 9.28
C PHE A 78 -8.13 -4.88 9.57
N LEU A 79 -7.08 -4.93 8.77
CA LEU A 79 -6.02 -5.92 8.89
C LEU A 79 -5.09 -5.63 10.07
N GLY A 80 -4.66 -4.37 10.24
CA GLY A 80 -3.78 -3.99 11.34
C GLY A 80 -3.03 -2.68 11.15
N ILE A 81 -2.15 -2.41 12.13
CA ILE A 81 -1.22 -1.28 12.16
C ILE A 81 0.20 -1.81 12.17
N TYR A 82 1.06 -1.27 11.32
CA TYR A 82 2.47 -1.64 11.17
C TYR A 82 3.34 -0.41 11.41
N THR A 83 4.17 -0.47 12.46
CA THR A 83 4.94 0.68 12.95
C THR A 83 6.37 0.36 13.32
N ASP A 84 6.84 -0.88 13.09
CA ASP A 84 8.21 -1.29 13.40
C ASP A 84 9.20 -0.29 12.77
N PRO A 85 10.04 0.41 13.57
CA PRO A 85 10.86 1.50 13.07
C PRO A 85 11.97 1.05 12.11
N ILE A 86 12.28 -0.23 12.07
CA ILE A 86 13.27 -0.82 11.15
C ILE A 86 12.58 -1.27 9.86
N LYS A 87 11.46 -1.99 9.99
CA LYS A 87 10.75 -2.58 8.84
C LYS A 87 9.89 -1.57 8.09
N MET A 88 9.38 -0.55 8.80
CA MET A 88 8.54 0.52 8.21
C MET A 88 9.37 1.78 7.91
N HIS A 89 10.65 1.63 7.62
CA HIS A 89 11.54 2.69 7.19
C HIS A 89 11.87 2.53 5.70
N MET A 90 11.77 3.60 4.94
CA MET A 90 12.07 3.59 3.51
C MET A 90 12.96 4.77 3.14
N THR A 91 13.91 4.51 2.25
CA THR A 91 14.72 5.53 1.60
C THR A 91 14.35 5.58 0.12
N TYR A 92 13.93 6.75 -0.35
CA TYR A 92 13.63 6.98 -1.75
C TYR A 92 14.93 7.10 -2.59
N PRO A 93 14.85 6.92 -3.93
CA PRO A 93 16.01 7.03 -4.81
C PRO A 93 16.73 8.39 -4.74
N ASP A 94 16.02 9.44 -4.37
CA ASP A 94 16.58 10.81 -4.17
C ASP A 94 17.24 11.00 -2.80
N GLY A 95 17.34 9.95 -1.97
CA GLY A 95 17.92 9.96 -0.64
C GLY A 95 16.99 10.45 0.48
N ASN A 96 15.76 10.82 0.16
CA ASN A 96 14.76 11.18 1.16
C ASN A 96 14.34 9.95 1.98
N GLN A 97 14.16 10.14 3.28
CA GLN A 97 13.81 9.08 4.22
C GLN A 97 12.43 9.31 4.83
N VAL A 98 11.68 8.22 4.99
CA VAL A 98 10.41 8.23 5.72
C VAL A 98 10.34 7.03 6.65
N GLN A 99 9.71 7.24 7.79
CA GLN A 99 9.21 6.18 8.66
C GLN A 99 7.70 6.15 8.54
N VAL A 100 7.13 5.01 8.19
CA VAL A 100 5.71 4.88 7.90
C VAL A 100 4.97 4.30 9.09
N VAL A 101 3.87 4.94 9.48
CA VAL A 101 2.80 4.33 10.27
C VAL A 101 1.79 3.81 9.26
N ALA A 102 1.76 2.51 9.03
CA ALA A 102 0.94 1.91 7.99
C ALA A 102 -0.37 1.35 8.57
N LEU A 103 -1.50 1.91 8.13
CA LEU A 103 -2.85 1.40 8.38
C LEU A 103 -3.22 0.46 7.24
N GLN A 104 -3.57 -0.78 7.55
CA GLN A 104 -3.81 -1.81 6.56
C GLN A 104 -5.23 -2.36 6.64
N PHE A 105 -5.85 -2.49 5.47
CA PHE A 105 -7.19 -3.05 5.31
C PHE A 105 -7.17 -4.32 4.46
N GLU A 106 -8.21 -5.13 4.58
CA GLU A 106 -8.62 -6.08 3.56
C GLU A 106 -9.87 -5.60 2.85
N GLY A 107 -9.99 -5.99 1.58
CA GLY A 107 -11.12 -5.66 0.76
C GLY A 107 -11.34 -6.67 -0.35
N ARG A 108 -12.48 -6.55 -1.01
CA ARG A 108 -12.81 -7.33 -2.20
C ARG A 108 -12.86 -6.44 -3.45
N ALA A 109 -12.48 -7.00 -4.57
CA ALA A 109 -12.65 -6.37 -5.87
C ALA A 109 -14.14 -6.34 -6.24
N LEU A 110 -14.60 -5.19 -6.76
CA LEU A 110 -15.97 -5.02 -7.24
C LEU A 110 -16.00 -4.98 -8.77
N GLU A 111 -15.31 -4.01 -9.36
CA GLU A 111 -15.38 -3.71 -10.78
C GLU A 111 -14.04 -3.16 -11.28
N TYR A 112 -13.59 -3.67 -12.43
CA TYR A 112 -12.49 -3.05 -13.16
C TYR A 112 -13.03 -1.94 -14.06
N VAL A 113 -12.69 -0.70 -13.76
CA VAL A 113 -13.17 0.45 -14.53
C VAL A 113 -12.15 0.93 -15.57
N GLY A 114 -10.94 0.37 -15.54
CA GLY A 114 -9.87 0.78 -16.43
C GLY A 114 -9.38 2.20 -16.10
N GLY A 115 -8.40 2.65 -16.85
CA GLY A 115 -7.83 4.01 -16.79
C GLY A 115 -6.64 4.07 -17.73
N GLU A 116 -6.38 5.23 -18.31
CA GLU A 116 -5.20 5.42 -19.17
C GLU A 116 -3.96 5.86 -18.38
N ASP A 117 -4.13 6.24 -17.11
CA ASP A 117 -3.11 6.85 -16.27
C ASP A 117 -2.85 6.07 -14.96
N PHE A 118 -2.57 4.77 -15.07
CA PHE A 118 -2.13 4.02 -13.88
C PHE A 118 -0.70 4.40 -13.51
N GLU A 119 -0.48 4.67 -12.23
CA GLU A 119 0.87 4.87 -11.69
C GLU A 119 1.70 3.57 -11.69
N ALA A 120 1.06 2.42 -11.88
CA ALA A 120 1.70 1.12 -11.91
C ALA A 120 2.19 0.73 -13.30
N LEU A 121 3.35 0.07 -13.38
CA LEU A 121 3.87 -0.53 -14.62
C LEU A 121 3.05 -1.75 -15.06
N GLU A 122 2.48 -2.48 -14.10
CA GLU A 122 1.77 -3.73 -14.32
C GLU A 122 0.87 -4.02 -13.11
N VAL A 123 -0.26 -4.67 -13.35
CA VAL A 123 -1.18 -5.12 -12.30
C VAL A 123 -1.45 -6.61 -12.49
N GLY A 124 -1.44 -7.38 -11.41
CA GLY A 124 -1.62 -8.83 -11.47
C GLY A 124 -2.34 -9.42 -10.26
N TRP A 125 -2.95 -10.59 -10.48
CA TRP A 125 -3.63 -11.38 -9.46
C TRP A 125 -2.82 -12.61 -9.11
N PHE A 126 -2.51 -12.81 -7.84
CA PHE A 126 -1.63 -13.88 -7.36
C PHE A 126 -2.30 -14.72 -6.28
N PHE A 127 -2.19 -16.04 -6.37
CA PHE A 127 -2.63 -16.89 -5.27
C PHE A 127 -1.74 -16.69 -4.03
N PRO A 128 -2.29 -16.82 -2.83
CA PRO A 128 -1.51 -16.86 -1.60
C PRO A 128 -0.38 -17.89 -1.69
N GLY A 129 0.86 -17.43 -1.47
CA GLY A 129 2.06 -18.28 -1.60
C GLY A 129 2.70 -18.31 -2.99
N GLU A 130 2.08 -17.75 -4.02
CA GLU A 130 2.62 -17.65 -5.38
C GLU A 130 3.00 -16.20 -5.74
N PHE A 131 3.41 -15.43 -4.74
CA PHE A 131 3.80 -14.04 -4.94
C PHE A 131 5.13 -13.92 -5.70
N PRO A 132 5.32 -12.82 -6.47
CA PRO A 132 6.61 -12.53 -7.09
C PRO A 132 7.76 -12.47 -6.07
N GLU A 133 8.95 -12.91 -6.47
CA GLU A 133 10.12 -12.89 -5.58
C GLU A 133 10.53 -11.48 -5.16
N ASN A 134 10.36 -10.50 -6.08
CA ASN A 134 10.70 -9.09 -5.88
C ASN A 134 9.56 -8.29 -5.25
N LEU A 135 8.96 -8.80 -4.17
CA LEU A 135 8.02 -8.04 -3.36
C LEU A 135 8.71 -6.82 -2.72
N HIS A 136 7.99 -5.72 -2.66
CA HIS A 136 8.40 -4.54 -1.92
C HIS A 136 8.60 -4.88 -0.43
N GLU A 137 9.69 -4.40 0.17
CA GLU A 137 10.10 -4.82 1.51
C GLU A 137 9.08 -4.48 2.60
N LEU A 138 8.42 -3.31 2.51
CA LEU A 138 7.39 -2.89 3.46
C LEU A 138 6.13 -3.78 3.38
N ASP A 139 5.80 -4.28 2.20
CA ASP A 139 4.57 -5.05 1.96
C ASP A 139 4.72 -6.52 2.32
N ARG A 140 5.94 -7.06 2.26
CA ARG A 140 6.17 -8.49 2.53
C ARG A 140 5.59 -8.96 3.88
N PRO A 141 5.87 -8.32 5.04
CA PRO A 141 5.29 -8.75 6.31
C PRO A 141 3.76 -8.61 6.35
N ILE A 142 3.21 -7.58 5.70
CA ILE A 142 1.77 -7.34 5.62
C ILE A 142 1.07 -8.45 4.83
N LEU A 143 1.62 -8.82 3.66
CA LEU A 143 1.12 -9.91 2.83
C LEU A 143 1.19 -11.26 3.56
N MET A 144 2.27 -11.52 4.33
CA MET A 144 2.39 -12.74 5.13
C MET A 144 1.35 -12.80 6.25
N ASP A 145 1.10 -11.69 6.94
CA ASP A 145 0.04 -11.61 7.95
C ASP A 145 -1.35 -11.80 7.31
N ALA A 146 -1.60 -11.19 6.14
CA ALA A 146 -2.87 -11.29 5.42
C ALA A 146 -3.24 -12.72 4.99
N ILE A 147 -2.25 -13.55 4.69
CA ILE A 147 -2.47 -14.97 4.33
C ILE A 147 -2.37 -15.93 5.52
N SER A 148 -2.03 -15.42 6.70
CA SER A 148 -1.94 -16.24 7.92
C SER A 148 -3.33 -16.52 8.51
N ASN A 149 -3.42 -17.55 9.35
CA ASN A 149 -4.62 -17.85 10.14
C ASN A 149 -4.55 -17.24 11.55
N LEU A 150 -3.67 -16.25 11.78
CA LEU A 150 -3.54 -15.60 13.08
C LEU A 150 -4.68 -14.62 13.33
N PRO A 151 -5.03 -14.40 14.62
CA PRO A 151 -6.07 -13.42 14.97
C PRO A 151 -5.74 -12.00 14.51
N ARG A 152 -6.75 -11.28 14.07
CA ARG A 152 -6.70 -9.87 13.66
C ARG A 152 -7.39 -8.97 14.68
N PRO A 153 -7.11 -7.65 14.70
CA PRO A 153 -6.10 -6.95 13.89
C PRO A 153 -4.67 -7.17 14.37
N PHE A 154 -3.71 -7.05 13.45
CA PHE A 154 -2.29 -7.09 13.80
C PHE A 154 -1.81 -5.74 14.35
N ILE A 155 -0.91 -5.80 15.32
CA ILE A 155 -0.12 -4.65 15.79
C ILE A 155 1.36 -5.05 15.66
N ARG A 156 2.08 -4.44 14.75
CA ARG A 156 3.46 -4.77 14.39
C ARG A 156 4.38 -3.55 14.50
#